data_71f8a34fef0a3d6561a7b6b7d63d745a
#
_entry.id   71f8a34fef0a3d6561a7b6b7d63d745a
#
_cell.length_a   1.000
_cell.length_b   1.000
_cell.length_c   1.000
_cell.angle_alpha   90.00
_cell.angle_beta   90.00
_cell.angle_gamma   90.00
#
_symmetry.space_group_name_H-M   'P 1'
#
loop_
_entity.id
_entity.type
_entity.pdbx_description
1 polymer ?
#
loop_
_entity_poly.entity_id
_entity_poly.type
_entity_poly.pdbx_seq_one_letter_code
_entity_poly.pdbx_strand_id
1 'polypeptide(L)'
;MKDNPEAVSERLWALSCGPCLRVKFSAACKINGVRYSIVDQEKFMLTQNSGVMTEGSHNDQDIDFYGVLKEVIELQYNSNLQARRTVVQFRCDWFNQEGKTRGLRDDGHFKTIHISSYWYKTDPFILASQAKKIFYLQDTSFGKDW
;
A
#
# COMPACT_ATOMS: atom_id res chain seq x y z
N MET A 1 -13.39 17.92 -24.59
CA MET A 1 -14.29 17.31 -23.59
C MET A 1 -14.88 18.43 -22.74
N LYS A 2 -16.16 18.65 -22.84
CA LYS A 2 -16.83 19.61 -21.92
C LYS A 2 -17.08 18.86 -20.62
N ASP A 3 -16.31 19.17 -19.60
CA ASP A 3 -16.58 18.68 -18.25
C ASP A 3 -17.95 19.21 -17.83
N ASN A 4 -18.87 18.30 -17.57
CA ASN A 4 -20.19 18.66 -17.11
C ASN A 4 -20.07 19.23 -15.68
N PRO A 5 -20.39 20.52 -15.44
CA PRO A 5 -20.24 21.14 -14.11
C PRO A 5 -21.07 20.44 -13.03
N GLU A 6 -22.19 19.81 -13.38
CA GLU A 6 -23.00 19.04 -12.44
C GLU A 6 -22.28 17.77 -11.96
N ALA A 7 -21.56 17.07 -12.85
CA ALA A 7 -20.79 15.89 -12.49
C ALA A 7 -19.59 16.21 -11.56
N VAL A 8 -18.97 17.39 -11.76
CA VAL A 8 -17.90 17.87 -10.89
C VAL A 8 -18.46 18.23 -9.50
N SER A 9 -19.62 18.88 -9.44
CA SER A 9 -20.29 19.26 -8.19
C SER A 9 -20.67 18.02 -7.35
N GLU A 10 -21.19 16.97 -7.99
CA GLU A 10 -21.52 15.71 -7.28
C GLU A 10 -20.30 14.97 -6.75
N ARG A 11 -19.19 15.00 -7.49
CA ARG A 11 -17.92 14.44 -7.02
C ARG A 11 -17.42 15.13 -5.76
N LEU A 12 -17.43 16.46 -5.77
CA LEU A 12 -17.02 17.27 -4.64
C LEU A 12 -17.95 17.06 -3.44
N TRP A 13 -19.25 16.95 -3.69
CA TRP A 13 -20.22 16.67 -2.62
C TRP A 13 -20.01 15.29 -2.01
N ALA A 14 -19.83 14.25 -2.83
CA ALA A 14 -19.56 12.90 -2.32
C ALA A 14 -18.28 12.83 -1.48
N LEU A 15 -17.24 13.55 -1.88
CA LEU A 15 -15.99 13.66 -1.12
C LEU A 15 -16.18 14.46 0.18
N SER A 16 -16.99 15.52 0.16
CA SER A 16 -17.26 16.34 1.35
C SER A 16 -18.08 15.61 2.41
N CYS A 17 -18.95 14.69 2.01
CA CYS A 17 -19.74 13.87 2.92
C CYS A 17 -18.92 12.76 3.59
N GLY A 18 -17.70 12.52 3.12
CA GLY A 18 -16.85 11.44 3.59
C GLY A 18 -17.31 10.03 3.17
N PRO A 19 -16.57 9.00 3.54
CA PRO A 19 -16.93 7.61 3.22
C PRO A 19 -18.18 7.17 3.99
N CYS A 20 -18.89 6.22 3.42
CA CYS A 20 -19.91 5.48 4.16
C CYS A 20 -19.32 4.83 5.41
N LEU A 21 -20.14 4.63 6.43
CA LEU A 21 -19.78 3.87 7.63
C LEU A 21 -19.43 2.41 7.33
N ARG A 22 -19.71 1.93 6.13
CA ARG A 22 -19.39 0.56 5.70
C ARG A 22 -18.04 0.53 5.01
N VAL A 23 -17.12 -0.17 5.62
CA VAL A 23 -15.78 -0.49 5.10
C VAL A 23 -15.75 -1.96 4.77
N LYS A 24 -15.25 -2.31 3.60
CA LYS A 24 -15.06 -3.70 3.18
C LYS A 24 -13.58 -4.05 3.23
N PHE A 25 -13.26 -5.17 3.87
CA PHE A 25 -11.93 -5.76 3.88
C PHE A 25 -11.86 -6.89 2.84
N SER A 26 -10.79 -6.92 2.09
CA SER A 26 -10.53 -7.95 1.08
C SER A 26 -9.15 -8.56 1.29
N ALA A 27 -9.00 -9.83 0.95
CA ALA A 27 -7.71 -10.52 1.01
C ALA A 27 -6.83 -10.27 -0.22
N ALA A 28 -7.44 -9.85 -1.32
CA ALA A 28 -6.75 -9.57 -2.58
C ALA A 28 -7.52 -8.54 -3.40
N CYS A 29 -6.80 -7.86 -4.29
CA CYS A 29 -7.39 -6.93 -5.26
C CYS A 29 -6.53 -6.83 -6.51
N LYS A 30 -7.09 -6.19 -7.54
CA LYS A 30 -6.37 -5.86 -8.77
C LYS A 30 -6.46 -4.37 -8.99
N ILE A 31 -5.30 -3.71 -9.03
CA ILE A 31 -5.18 -2.26 -9.22
C ILE A 31 -4.34 -1.99 -10.45
N ASN A 32 -4.90 -1.27 -11.42
CA ASN A 32 -4.24 -0.95 -12.69
C ASN A 32 -3.62 -2.20 -13.39
N GLY A 33 -4.32 -3.33 -13.34
CA GLY A 33 -3.86 -4.58 -13.91
C GLY A 33 -2.89 -5.39 -13.05
N VAL A 34 -2.44 -4.86 -11.92
CA VAL A 34 -1.51 -5.53 -11.00
C VAL A 34 -2.29 -6.19 -9.86
N ARG A 35 -2.02 -7.47 -9.63
CA ARG A 35 -2.62 -8.23 -8.54
C ARG A 35 -1.83 -8.04 -7.25
N TYR A 36 -2.56 -7.74 -6.18
CA TYR A 36 -2.07 -7.69 -4.82
C TYR A 36 -2.84 -8.66 -3.93
N SER A 37 -2.18 -9.26 -2.97
CA SER A 37 -2.80 -10.05 -1.92
C SER A 37 -2.11 -9.80 -0.59
N ILE A 38 -2.85 -9.96 0.51
CA ILE A 38 -2.27 -9.82 1.85
C ILE A 38 -1.25 -10.92 2.11
N VAL A 39 -0.26 -10.64 2.95
CA VAL A 39 0.84 -11.55 3.25
C VAL A 39 0.35 -12.89 3.83
N ASP A 40 -0.74 -12.87 4.60
CA ASP A 40 -1.30 -14.09 5.19
C ASP A 40 -1.88 -15.06 4.15
N GLN A 41 -2.29 -14.55 2.98
CA GLN A 41 -2.75 -15.38 1.85
C GLN A 41 -1.60 -16.07 1.10
N GLU A 42 -0.40 -15.52 1.13
CA GLU A 42 0.75 -16.07 0.40
C GLU A 42 1.16 -17.46 0.86
N LYS A 43 0.84 -17.82 2.10
CA LYS A 43 1.08 -19.18 2.63
C LYS A 43 0.42 -20.28 1.79
N PHE A 44 -0.61 -19.94 1.04
CA PHE A 44 -1.42 -20.86 0.23
C PHE A 44 -1.23 -20.64 -1.28
N MET A 45 -0.32 -19.76 -1.69
CA MET A 45 -0.15 -19.35 -3.09
C MET A 45 1.25 -19.68 -3.58
N LEU A 46 1.36 -20.02 -4.87
CA LEU A 46 2.64 -20.22 -5.55
C LEU A 46 3.32 -18.90 -5.96
N THR A 47 2.58 -17.79 -5.93
CA THR A 47 3.07 -16.47 -6.34
C THR A 47 3.07 -15.49 -5.20
N GLN A 48 4.08 -14.63 -5.14
CA GLN A 48 4.20 -13.57 -4.17
C GLN A 48 3.51 -12.29 -4.68
N ASN A 49 2.56 -11.76 -3.92
CA ASN A 49 1.77 -10.59 -4.30
C ASN A 49 1.60 -9.57 -3.17
N SER A 50 2.31 -9.73 -2.05
CA SER A 50 2.20 -8.87 -0.87
C SER A 50 3.28 -7.80 -0.76
N GLY A 51 4.36 -7.89 -1.52
CA GLY A 51 5.42 -6.90 -1.51
C GLY A 51 4.96 -5.57 -2.12
N VAL A 52 5.12 -4.48 -1.38
CA VAL A 52 4.67 -3.14 -1.75
C VAL A 52 5.79 -2.13 -1.54
N MET A 53 5.95 -1.25 -2.52
CA MET A 53 6.79 -0.07 -2.44
C MET A 53 5.92 1.16 -2.71
N THR A 54 6.19 2.24 -2.03
CA THR A 54 5.63 3.56 -2.33
C THR A 54 6.70 4.64 -2.20
N GLU A 55 6.57 5.65 -3.04
CA GLU A 55 7.39 6.85 -2.95
C GLU A 55 6.85 7.77 -1.85
N GLY A 56 7.74 8.42 -1.11
CA GLY A 56 7.34 9.35 -0.07
C GLY A 56 8.52 10.19 0.43
N SER A 57 8.36 10.78 1.59
CA SER A 57 9.40 11.58 2.23
C SER A 57 9.53 11.25 3.71
N HIS A 58 10.76 11.27 4.20
CA HIS A 58 11.09 11.09 5.61
C HIS A 58 12.23 12.05 5.98
N ASN A 59 12.06 12.83 7.04
CA ASN A 59 13.02 13.87 7.49
C ASN A 59 13.46 14.81 6.33
N ASP A 60 12.47 15.32 5.56
CA ASP A 60 12.67 16.22 4.41
C ASP A 60 13.48 15.62 3.25
N GLN A 61 13.64 14.30 3.21
CA GLN A 61 14.28 13.57 2.13
C GLN A 61 13.28 12.68 1.41
N ASP A 62 13.32 12.71 0.08
CA ASP A 62 12.53 11.78 -0.74
C ASP A 62 13.14 10.39 -0.65
N ILE A 63 12.36 9.44 -0.19
CA ILE A 63 12.77 8.04 -0.08
C ILE A 63 11.64 7.12 -0.53
N ASP A 64 12.03 5.91 -0.93
CA ASP A 64 11.10 4.83 -1.20
C ASP A 64 10.85 4.03 0.08
N PHE A 65 9.59 3.76 0.36
CA PHE A 65 9.18 2.90 1.46
C PHE A 65 8.92 1.48 0.96
N TYR A 66 9.41 0.51 1.69
CA TYR A 66 9.24 -0.92 1.38
C TYR A 66 8.47 -1.59 2.51
N GLY A 67 7.52 -2.44 2.16
CA GLY A 67 6.71 -3.12 3.13
C GLY A 67 5.94 -4.31 2.58
N VAL A 68 5.12 -4.90 3.43
CA VAL A 68 4.22 -5.99 3.07
C VAL A 68 2.77 -5.60 3.32
N LEU A 69 1.90 -6.01 2.42
CA LEU A 69 0.47 -5.73 2.49
C LEU A 69 -0.19 -6.59 3.57
N LYS A 70 -0.84 -5.95 4.52
CA LYS A 70 -1.55 -6.60 5.62
C LYS A 70 -3.06 -6.60 5.45
N GLU A 71 -3.62 -5.52 4.92
CA GLU A 71 -5.05 -5.38 4.68
C GLU A 71 -5.33 -4.59 3.40
N VAL A 72 -6.35 -5.01 2.68
CA VAL A 72 -6.95 -4.26 1.58
C VAL A 72 -8.29 -3.72 2.08
N ILE A 73 -8.43 -2.40 2.07
CA ILE A 73 -9.59 -1.69 2.62
C ILE A 73 -10.31 -0.95 1.50
N GLU A 74 -11.56 -1.28 1.29
CA GLU A 74 -12.43 -0.58 0.35
C GLU A 74 -13.34 0.39 1.12
N LEU A 75 -13.16 1.69 0.86
CA LEU A 75 -14.01 2.74 1.38
C LEU A 75 -15.06 3.09 0.32
N GLN A 76 -16.33 2.98 0.69
CA GLN A 76 -17.43 3.33 -0.20
C GLN A 76 -17.93 4.73 0.13
N TYR A 77 -18.07 5.57 -0.92
CA TYR A 77 -18.66 6.89 -0.83
C TYR A 77 -20.07 6.86 -1.41
N ASN A 78 -21.02 7.45 -0.69
CA ASN A 78 -22.37 7.63 -1.20
C ASN A 78 -22.35 8.69 -2.32
N SER A 79 -22.90 8.32 -3.46
CA SER A 79 -23.26 9.27 -4.49
C SER A 79 -24.75 9.13 -4.81
N ASN A 80 -25.43 10.24 -5.06
CA ASN A 80 -26.83 10.25 -5.48
C ASN A 80 -27.04 9.66 -6.88
N LEU A 81 -25.96 9.56 -7.65
CA LEU A 81 -25.92 8.79 -8.89
C LEU A 81 -25.66 7.32 -8.55
N GLN A 82 -26.32 6.41 -9.23
CA GLN A 82 -26.24 4.95 -9.05
C GLN A 82 -24.83 4.35 -9.11
N ALA A 83 -23.77 5.18 -9.27
CA ALA A 83 -22.38 4.77 -9.29
C ALA A 83 -21.79 4.85 -7.89
N ARG A 84 -21.60 3.71 -7.25
CA ARG A 84 -20.80 3.61 -6.03
C ARG A 84 -19.37 4.01 -6.33
N ARG A 85 -18.86 5.00 -5.60
CA ARG A 85 -17.46 5.37 -5.66
C ARG A 85 -16.71 4.66 -4.56
N THR A 86 -15.71 3.91 -4.97
CA THR A 86 -14.88 3.14 -4.07
C THR A 86 -13.46 3.67 -4.13
N VAL A 87 -12.87 3.90 -2.98
CA VAL A 87 -11.43 4.18 -2.82
C VAL A 87 -10.81 2.99 -2.12
N VAL A 88 -9.74 2.46 -2.68
CA VAL A 88 -9.00 1.34 -2.10
C VAL A 88 -7.77 1.87 -1.39
N GLN A 89 -7.64 1.50 -0.12
CA GLN A 89 -6.46 1.77 0.71
C GLN A 89 -5.76 0.47 1.06
N PHE A 90 -4.45 0.54 1.17
CA PHE A 90 -3.60 -0.53 1.68
C PHE A 90 -3.11 -0.17 3.07
N ARG A 91 -3.25 -1.12 4.01
CA ARG A 91 -2.52 -1.10 5.26
C ARG A 91 -1.32 -2.03 5.12
N CYS A 92 -0.14 -1.49 5.32
CA CYS A 92 1.12 -2.21 5.15
C CYS A 92 1.94 -2.16 6.44
N ASP A 93 2.77 -3.18 6.64
CA ASP A 93 3.87 -3.10 7.58
C ASP A 93 5.08 -2.56 6.81
N TRP A 94 5.48 -1.32 7.14
CA TRP A 94 6.61 -0.62 6.51
C TRP A 94 7.90 -0.90 7.25
N PHE A 95 8.91 -1.40 6.56
CA PHE A 95 10.19 -1.72 7.17
C PHE A 95 10.98 -0.46 7.51
N ASN A 96 11.57 -0.46 8.70
CA ASN A 96 12.45 0.61 9.15
C ASN A 96 13.77 0.56 8.38
N GLN A 97 14.14 1.68 7.79
CA GLN A 97 15.35 1.83 6.99
C GLN A 97 16.47 2.56 7.73
N GLU A 98 16.24 2.99 8.96
CA GLU A 98 17.24 3.68 9.77
C GLU A 98 18.20 2.72 10.48
N GLY A 99 19.42 3.16 10.63
CA GLY A 99 20.47 2.46 11.37
C GLY A 99 21.60 1.95 10.50
N LYS A 100 22.83 2.11 11.00
CA LYS A 100 24.05 1.70 10.29
C LYS A 100 24.19 0.19 10.12
N THR A 101 23.60 -0.59 11.05
CA THR A 101 23.72 -2.05 11.08
C THR A 101 22.44 -2.77 10.66
N ARG A 102 21.28 -2.09 10.74
CA ARG A 102 19.95 -2.67 10.48
C ARG A 102 19.12 -1.89 9.46
N GLY A 103 19.72 -0.89 8.79
CA GLY A 103 19.05 -0.09 7.78
C GLY A 103 19.06 -0.77 6.40
N LEU A 104 18.55 -0.01 5.43
CA LEU A 104 18.58 -0.40 4.03
C LEU A 104 20.04 -0.47 3.52
N ARG A 105 20.38 -1.58 2.86
CA ARG A 105 21.64 -1.75 2.14
C ARG A 105 21.32 -1.90 0.65
N ASP A 106 22.07 -1.19 -0.17
CA ASP A 106 21.98 -1.26 -1.62
C ASP A 106 23.34 -1.65 -2.18
N ASP A 107 23.41 -2.80 -2.84
CA ASP A 107 24.62 -3.31 -3.48
C ASP A 107 24.63 -3.05 -5.00
N GLY A 108 23.64 -2.28 -5.50
CA GLY A 108 23.47 -1.96 -6.92
C GLY A 108 22.64 -2.98 -7.69
N HIS A 109 22.44 -4.19 -7.18
CA HIS A 109 21.59 -5.23 -7.78
C HIS A 109 20.36 -5.50 -6.93
N PHE A 110 20.54 -5.58 -5.61
CA PHE A 110 19.48 -5.84 -4.66
C PHE A 110 19.50 -4.82 -3.53
N LYS A 111 18.32 -4.54 -3.02
CA LYS A 111 18.16 -3.78 -1.77
C LYS A 111 17.85 -4.76 -0.66
N THR A 112 18.69 -4.80 0.35
CA THR A 112 18.53 -5.65 1.52
C THR A 112 18.06 -4.82 2.70
N ILE A 113 17.00 -5.26 3.36
CA ILE A 113 16.38 -4.55 4.47
C ILE A 113 16.15 -5.48 5.66
N HIS A 114 16.31 -4.95 6.86
CA HIS A 114 16.04 -5.68 8.09
C HIS A 114 14.55 -5.66 8.43
N ILE A 115 13.95 -6.81 8.63
CA ILE A 115 12.49 -6.96 8.78
C ILE A 115 11.99 -7.01 10.22
N SER A 116 12.85 -6.80 11.22
CA SER A 116 12.45 -6.90 12.63
C SER A 116 11.83 -5.62 13.20
N SER A 117 11.91 -4.51 12.49
CA SER A 117 11.33 -3.24 12.95
C SER A 117 10.56 -2.52 11.86
N TYR A 118 9.50 -1.82 12.28
CA TYR A 118 8.56 -1.17 11.37
C TYR A 118 8.44 0.31 11.69
N TRP A 119 8.25 1.11 10.60
CA TRP A 119 7.88 2.51 10.67
C TRP A 119 6.37 2.71 10.60
N TYR A 120 5.90 3.87 11.01
CA TYR A 120 4.53 4.36 10.81
C TYR A 120 3.44 3.40 11.29
N LYS A 121 3.66 2.76 12.45
CA LYS A 121 2.70 1.81 13.03
C LYS A 121 1.33 2.43 13.33
N THR A 122 1.28 3.74 13.54
CA THR A 122 0.04 4.48 13.83
C THR A 122 -0.65 5.03 12.59
N ASP A 123 0.08 5.18 11.48
CA ASP A 123 -0.44 5.65 10.18
C ASP A 123 0.18 4.85 9.03
N PRO A 124 -0.14 3.56 8.93
CA PRO A 124 0.47 2.66 7.95
C PRO A 124 -0.26 2.63 6.59
N PHE A 125 -1.14 3.59 6.32
CA PHE A 125 -2.06 3.56 5.19
C PHE A 125 -1.51 4.31 3.97
N ILE A 126 -1.74 3.75 2.79
CA ILE A 126 -1.56 4.43 1.50
C ILE A 126 -2.77 4.18 0.60
N LEU A 127 -2.95 5.02 -0.40
CA LEU A 127 -3.87 4.72 -1.49
C LEU A 127 -3.30 3.57 -2.33
N ALA A 128 -4.14 2.63 -2.73
CA ALA A 128 -3.70 1.50 -3.57
C ALA A 128 -3.09 1.96 -4.91
N SER A 129 -3.52 3.11 -5.42
CA SER A 129 -2.96 3.73 -6.63
C SER A 129 -1.51 4.21 -6.48
N GLN A 130 -1.05 4.44 -5.26
CA GLN A 130 0.34 4.84 -4.95
C GLN A 130 1.28 3.65 -4.82
N ALA A 131 0.73 2.43 -4.71
CA ALA A 131 1.52 1.22 -4.53
C ALA A 131 2.19 0.78 -5.82
N LYS A 132 3.44 0.35 -5.69
CA LYS A 132 4.18 -0.39 -6.71
C LYS A 132 4.47 -1.78 -6.17
N LYS A 133 4.28 -2.79 -7.00
CA LYS A 133 4.54 -4.18 -6.61
C LYS A 133 6.03 -4.47 -6.63
N ILE A 134 6.50 -5.12 -5.58
CA ILE A 134 7.85 -5.61 -5.46
C ILE A 134 7.86 -7.10 -5.11
N PHE A 135 8.96 -7.76 -5.42
CA PHE A 135 9.26 -9.12 -4.98
C PHE A 135 10.38 -9.07 -3.96
N TYR A 136 10.30 -9.92 -2.95
CA TYR A 136 11.32 -10.04 -1.93
C TYR A 136 11.76 -11.50 -1.76
N LEU A 137 13.02 -11.67 -1.39
CA LEU A 137 13.63 -12.94 -1.08
C LEU A 137 14.26 -12.83 0.31
N GLN A 138 14.22 -13.90 1.07
CA GLN A 138 14.92 -13.95 2.34
C GLN A 138 16.41 -14.05 2.08
N ASP A 139 17.20 -13.12 2.60
CA ASP A 139 18.64 -13.19 2.57
C ASP A 139 19.14 -14.03 3.76
N THR A 140 19.60 -15.24 3.46
CA THR A 140 20.11 -16.17 4.47
C THR A 140 21.54 -15.86 4.92
N SER A 141 22.24 -14.94 4.23
CA SER A 141 23.62 -14.56 4.53
C SER A 141 23.76 -13.75 5.82
N PHE A 142 22.70 -13.01 6.17
CA PHE A 142 22.68 -12.11 7.33
C PHE A 142 21.78 -12.58 8.48
N GLY A 143 21.23 -13.78 8.40
CA GLY A 143 20.32 -14.32 9.39
C GLY A 143 18.85 -14.31 8.97
N LYS A 144 17.95 -14.64 9.91
CA LYS A 144 16.52 -14.81 9.62
C LYS A 144 15.75 -13.52 9.42
N ASP A 145 16.32 -12.39 9.80
CA ASP A 145 15.64 -11.09 9.85
C ASP A 145 15.93 -10.17 8.66
N TRP A 146 16.50 -10.72 7.58
CA TRP A 146 16.84 -9.97 6.35
C TRP A 146 16.08 -10.46 5.12
#